data_255131128a41cc2331cf72e1953e4f36
#
_entry.id   255131128a41cc2331cf72e1953e4f36
#
_cell.length_a   1.000
_cell.length_b   1.000
_cell.length_c   1.000
_cell.angle_alpha   90.00
_cell.angle_beta   90.00
_cell.angle_gamma   90.00
#
_symmetry.space_group_name_H-M   'P 1'
#
loop_
_entity.id
_entity.type
_entity.pdbx_description
1 polymer ?
#
loop_
_entity_poly.entity_id
_entity_poly.type
_entity_poly.pdbx_seq_one_letter_code
_entity_poly.pdbx_strand_id
1 'polypeptide(L)'
;RTFPKKVSHFGKIKKVNREKVLRKPKDLVTAYPGHVLALDTVEKQRNGRRMYILTAIDIFSRTTFAIATRSHSSKTFAHFFYLVMQMFPYEIKTVLTDNGSEFKKCLDQLLKQNNITHYHTYPKTPKMNAHCESFNGTIQEEFVDYYVNLLFDDTTKFNEKLSQYLEFYNTKRVHYAF
;
A
#
# COMPACT_ATOMS: atom_id res chain seq x y z
N ARG A 1 -22.04 27.36 -5.94
CA ARG A 1 -23.08 26.98 -4.96
C ARG A 1 -22.39 26.30 -3.79
N THR A 2 -22.37 26.95 -2.63
CA THR A 2 -21.88 26.38 -1.38
C THR A 2 -22.99 25.55 -0.75
N PHE A 3 -22.73 24.24 -0.60
CA PHE A 3 -23.67 23.37 0.11
C PHE A 3 -23.78 23.78 1.59
N PRO A 4 -24.98 23.77 2.19
CA PRO A 4 -25.13 24.11 3.60
C PRO A 4 -24.37 23.11 4.47
N LYS A 5 -23.60 23.62 5.43
CA LYS A 5 -22.89 22.80 6.42
C LYS A 5 -23.92 22.06 7.28
N LYS A 6 -23.70 20.76 7.52
CA LYS A 6 -24.53 19.98 8.45
C LYS A 6 -24.47 20.61 9.85
N VAL A 7 -25.56 21.15 10.31
CA VAL A 7 -25.70 21.70 11.66
C VAL A 7 -26.42 20.70 12.58
N SER A 8 -26.13 20.76 13.87
CA SER A 8 -26.88 20.00 14.88
C SER A 8 -28.31 20.54 15.01
N HIS A 9 -29.19 19.77 15.67
CA HIS A 9 -30.56 20.19 15.96
C HIS A 9 -30.65 21.58 16.65
N PHE A 10 -29.61 22.01 17.35
CA PHE A 10 -29.50 23.33 17.98
C PHE A 10 -28.69 24.35 17.16
N GLY A 11 -28.54 24.18 15.84
CA GLY A 11 -27.82 25.11 14.99
C GLY A 11 -26.30 25.10 15.13
N LYS A 12 -25.74 24.23 15.99
CA LYS A 12 -24.27 24.11 16.17
C LYS A 12 -23.65 23.13 15.15
N ILE A 13 -22.55 23.53 14.52
CA ILE A 13 -21.80 22.65 13.63
C ILE A 13 -21.22 21.50 14.47
N LYS A 14 -21.62 20.26 14.18
CA LYS A 14 -20.99 19.08 14.78
C LYS A 14 -19.54 19.02 14.35
N LYS A 15 -18.60 19.25 15.29
CA LYS A 15 -17.19 18.93 15.07
C LYS A 15 -17.08 17.41 15.01
N VAL A 16 -16.78 16.88 13.83
CA VAL A 16 -16.40 15.47 13.69
C VAL A 16 -14.99 15.36 14.27
N ASN A 17 -14.86 14.74 15.45
CA ASN A 17 -13.54 14.34 15.96
C ASN A 17 -12.95 13.34 14.99
N ARG A 18 -12.08 13.80 14.10
CA ARG A 18 -11.27 12.92 13.27
C ARG A 18 -10.14 12.40 14.15
N GLU A 19 -9.98 11.07 14.22
CA GLU A 19 -8.79 10.47 14.84
C GLU A 19 -7.53 11.12 14.24
N LYS A 20 -6.62 11.54 15.14
CA LYS A 20 -5.34 12.09 14.70
C LYS A 20 -4.50 10.97 14.12
N VAL A 21 -4.31 10.99 12.81
CA VAL A 21 -3.39 10.06 12.13
C VAL A 21 -1.95 10.44 12.48
N LEU A 22 -1.15 9.42 12.78
CA LEU A 22 0.28 9.60 13.04
C LEU A 22 0.99 9.88 11.72
N ARG A 23 1.74 11.00 11.66
CA ARG A 23 2.44 11.40 10.44
C ARG A 23 3.88 10.92 10.46
N LYS A 24 4.39 10.52 9.29
CA LYS A 24 5.80 10.14 9.14
C LYS A 24 6.70 11.31 9.59
N PRO A 25 7.63 11.11 10.53
CA PRO A 25 8.65 12.10 10.87
C PRO A 25 9.49 12.46 9.63
N LYS A 26 9.85 13.74 9.48
CA LYS A 26 10.62 14.22 8.32
C LYS A 26 12.04 13.65 8.27
N ASP A 27 12.58 13.37 9.42
CA ASP A 27 13.93 12.85 9.69
C ASP A 27 13.98 11.32 9.82
N LEU A 28 12.87 10.62 9.56
CA LEU A 28 12.84 9.16 9.63
C LEU A 28 13.74 8.56 8.54
N VAL A 29 14.91 8.08 8.96
CA VAL A 29 15.85 7.33 8.12
C VAL A 29 15.64 5.85 8.37
N THR A 30 15.57 5.06 7.29
CA THR A 30 15.51 3.59 7.38
C THR A 30 16.88 3.03 7.70
N ALA A 31 16.99 2.20 8.74
CA ALA A 31 18.28 1.75 9.27
C ALA A 31 18.57 0.25 9.05
N TYR A 32 17.54 -0.56 8.84
CA TYR A 32 17.66 -2.02 8.71
C TYR A 32 16.42 -2.61 8.01
N PRO A 33 16.47 -3.86 7.50
CA PRO A 33 15.31 -4.53 6.91
C PRO A 33 14.17 -4.65 7.92
N GLY A 34 12.95 -4.33 7.52
CA GLY A 34 11.76 -4.32 8.39
C GLY A 34 11.54 -3.04 9.18
N HIS A 35 12.50 -2.08 9.16
CA HIS A 35 12.30 -0.80 9.85
C HIS A 35 11.07 -0.05 9.29
N VAL A 36 10.94 0.06 7.98
CA VAL A 36 9.79 0.73 7.35
C VAL A 36 9.36 -0.03 6.09
N LEU A 37 8.15 -0.57 6.10
CA LEU A 37 7.47 -1.06 4.89
C LEU A 37 6.52 0.01 4.38
N ALA A 38 6.65 0.37 3.11
CA ALA A 38 5.68 1.23 2.43
C ALA A 38 4.64 0.38 1.71
N LEU A 39 3.36 0.75 1.85
CA LEU A 39 2.23 0.09 1.21
C LEU A 39 1.51 1.05 0.27
N ASP A 40 1.03 0.51 -0.86
CA ASP A 40 0.28 1.29 -1.84
C ASP A 40 -0.64 0.39 -2.68
N THR A 41 -1.42 0.99 -3.57
CA THR A 41 -2.34 0.30 -4.47
C THR A 41 -2.23 0.87 -5.87
N VAL A 42 -1.99 0.00 -6.86
CA VAL A 42 -2.11 0.35 -8.28
C VAL A 42 -3.51 -0.06 -8.76
N GLU A 43 -4.26 0.89 -9.32
CA GLU A 43 -5.56 0.62 -9.94
C GLU A 43 -5.40 0.49 -11.46
N LYS A 44 -5.99 -0.56 -12.04
CA LYS A 44 -6.17 -0.72 -13.49
C LYS A 44 -7.66 -0.82 -13.81
N GLN A 45 -8.08 -0.09 -14.84
CA GLN A 45 -9.48 -0.10 -15.29
C GLN A 45 -9.57 -0.50 -16.75
N ARG A 46 -10.52 -1.40 -17.07
CA ARG A 46 -10.82 -1.83 -18.43
C ARG A 46 -12.28 -2.22 -18.55
N ASN A 47 -12.97 -1.69 -19.57
CA ASN A 47 -14.38 -2.02 -19.88
C ASN A 47 -15.29 -1.92 -18.64
N GLY A 48 -15.16 -0.88 -17.84
CA GLY A 48 -15.95 -0.67 -16.62
C GLY A 48 -15.59 -1.57 -15.44
N ARG A 49 -14.67 -2.53 -15.59
CA ARG A 49 -14.14 -3.36 -14.49
C ARG A 49 -12.87 -2.74 -13.94
N ARG A 50 -12.69 -2.84 -12.61
CA ARG A 50 -11.49 -2.39 -11.90
C ARG A 50 -10.77 -3.57 -11.29
N MET A 51 -9.46 -3.53 -11.37
CA MET A 51 -8.55 -4.46 -10.72
C MET A 51 -7.52 -3.67 -9.94
N TYR A 52 -7.07 -4.21 -8.83
CA TYR A 52 -6.14 -3.57 -7.92
C TYR A 52 -4.93 -4.46 -7.73
N ILE A 53 -3.75 -3.90 -7.80
CA ILE A 53 -2.51 -4.56 -7.40
C ILE A 53 -2.08 -3.91 -6.08
N LEU A 54 -2.22 -4.67 -5.00
CA LEU A 54 -1.75 -4.26 -3.68
C LEU A 54 -0.25 -4.47 -3.63
N THR A 55 0.51 -3.48 -3.20
CA THR A 55 1.96 -3.51 -3.19
C THR A 55 2.52 -3.20 -1.80
N ALA A 56 3.64 -3.83 -1.47
CA ALA A 56 4.43 -3.54 -0.29
C ALA A 56 5.92 -3.56 -0.67
N ILE A 57 6.70 -2.64 -0.14
CA ILE A 57 8.14 -2.59 -0.31
C ILE A 57 8.83 -2.28 1.02
N ASP A 58 9.80 -3.07 1.40
CA ASP A 58 10.74 -2.68 2.47
C ASP A 58 11.69 -1.62 1.94
N ILE A 59 11.67 -0.45 2.58
CA ILE A 59 12.43 0.72 2.08
C ILE A 59 13.95 0.49 2.18
N PHE A 60 14.42 -0.33 3.10
CA PHE A 60 15.83 -0.62 3.29
C PHE A 60 16.34 -1.69 2.32
N SER A 61 15.79 -2.89 2.37
CA SER A 61 16.25 -4.04 1.57
C SER A 61 15.75 -4.04 0.12
N ARG A 62 14.74 -3.22 -0.20
CA ARG A 62 14.02 -3.20 -1.47
C ARG A 62 13.23 -4.48 -1.77
N THR A 63 13.08 -5.35 -0.79
CA THR A 63 12.23 -6.54 -0.92
C THR A 63 10.77 -6.11 -1.14
N THR A 64 10.13 -6.69 -2.15
CA THR A 64 8.79 -6.31 -2.58
C THR A 64 7.81 -7.47 -2.54
N PHE A 65 6.55 -7.13 -2.30
CA PHE A 65 5.42 -8.04 -2.36
C PHE A 65 4.30 -7.38 -3.14
N ALA A 66 3.58 -8.15 -3.92
CA ALA A 66 2.39 -7.67 -4.61
C ALA A 66 1.40 -8.80 -4.86
N ILE A 67 0.10 -8.45 -4.93
CA ILE A 67 -0.97 -9.34 -5.31
C ILE A 67 -2.05 -8.58 -6.06
N ALA A 68 -2.56 -9.16 -7.14
CA ALA A 68 -3.71 -8.63 -7.86
C ALA A 68 -5.02 -9.13 -7.25
N THR A 69 -5.99 -8.24 -7.12
CA THR A 69 -7.31 -8.53 -6.52
C THR A 69 -8.40 -7.66 -7.13
N ARG A 70 -9.66 -8.09 -6.98
CA ARG A 70 -10.84 -7.30 -7.39
C ARG A 70 -11.30 -6.28 -6.35
N SER A 71 -10.77 -6.34 -5.15
CA SER A 71 -11.17 -5.47 -4.05
C SER A 71 -9.94 -4.84 -3.38
N HIS A 72 -10.01 -3.55 -3.09
CA HIS A 72 -9.03 -2.83 -2.26
C HIS A 72 -9.62 -2.42 -0.91
N SER A 73 -10.55 -3.22 -0.38
CA SER A 73 -11.12 -2.95 0.94
C SER A 73 -10.05 -3.08 2.04
N SER A 74 -10.28 -2.39 3.17
CA SER A 74 -9.39 -2.48 4.34
C SER A 74 -9.20 -3.93 4.82
N LYS A 75 -10.23 -4.79 4.71
CA LYS A 75 -10.14 -6.22 5.02
C LYS A 75 -9.20 -6.95 4.04
N THR A 76 -9.32 -6.66 2.74
CA THR A 76 -8.45 -7.26 1.72
C THR A 76 -7.00 -6.85 1.93
N PHE A 77 -6.77 -5.57 2.25
CA PHE A 77 -5.43 -5.06 2.53
C PHE A 77 -4.84 -5.66 3.80
N ALA A 78 -5.62 -5.81 4.86
CA ALA A 78 -5.19 -6.46 6.09
C ALA A 78 -4.80 -7.94 5.84
N HIS A 79 -5.55 -8.66 5.00
CA HIS A 79 -5.20 -10.03 4.62
C HIS A 79 -3.89 -10.08 3.80
N PHE A 80 -3.73 -9.20 2.82
CA PHE A 80 -2.47 -9.09 2.07
C PHE A 80 -1.29 -8.81 3.00
N PHE A 81 -1.43 -7.85 3.92
CA PHE A 81 -0.35 -7.52 4.84
C PHE A 81 -0.06 -8.65 5.83
N TYR A 82 -1.07 -9.40 6.25
CA TYR A 82 -0.85 -10.62 7.04
C TYR A 82 0.02 -11.63 6.29
N LEU A 83 -0.22 -11.86 5.00
CA LEU A 83 0.64 -12.73 4.17
C LEU A 83 2.06 -12.17 4.05
N VAL A 84 2.22 -10.85 3.89
CA VAL A 84 3.54 -10.20 3.89
C VAL A 84 4.29 -10.48 5.19
N MET A 85 3.63 -10.35 6.35
CA MET A 85 4.26 -10.66 7.65
C MET A 85 4.71 -12.13 7.77
N GLN A 86 4.02 -13.08 7.11
CA GLN A 86 4.41 -14.49 7.13
C GLN A 86 5.61 -14.78 6.21
N MET A 87 5.76 -14.03 5.12
CA MET A 87 6.78 -14.27 4.09
C MET A 87 8.05 -13.43 4.31
N PHE A 88 7.94 -12.27 4.94
CA PHE A 88 9.07 -11.40 5.17
C PHE A 88 9.88 -11.89 6.38
N PRO A 89 11.22 -12.16 6.22
CA PRO A 89 12.00 -12.84 7.26
C PRO A 89 12.42 -11.94 8.43
N TYR A 90 12.07 -10.66 8.39
CA TYR A 90 12.45 -9.69 9.42
C TYR A 90 11.23 -9.16 10.15
N GLU A 91 11.43 -8.73 11.41
CA GLU A 91 10.39 -8.08 12.19
C GLU A 91 10.03 -6.71 11.60
N ILE A 92 8.73 -6.49 11.36
CA ILE A 92 8.24 -5.23 10.82
C ILE A 92 7.95 -4.27 11.97
N LYS A 93 8.64 -3.11 12.01
CA LYS A 93 8.45 -2.10 13.06
C LYS A 93 7.46 -1.02 12.66
N THR A 94 7.47 -0.63 11.40
CA THR A 94 6.69 0.52 10.92
C THR A 94 6.10 0.23 9.55
N VAL A 95 4.87 0.66 9.37
CA VAL A 95 4.18 0.70 8.07
C VAL A 95 3.94 2.14 7.68
N LEU A 96 4.22 2.48 6.42
CA LEU A 96 3.96 3.77 5.80
C LEU A 96 2.91 3.61 4.72
N THR A 97 1.82 4.40 4.78
CA THR A 97 0.78 4.46 3.75
C THR A 97 0.47 5.92 3.39
N ASP A 98 -0.30 6.10 2.35
CA ASP A 98 -1.02 7.35 2.15
C ASP A 98 -2.25 7.47 3.09
N ASN A 99 -3.21 8.35 2.74
CA ASN A 99 -4.42 8.56 3.55
C ASN A 99 -5.63 7.77 3.01
N GLY A 100 -5.42 6.79 2.17
CA GLY A 100 -6.48 5.97 1.59
C GLY A 100 -7.37 5.28 2.63
N SER A 101 -8.61 5.04 2.26
CA SER A 101 -9.58 4.40 3.17
C SER A 101 -9.29 2.91 3.38
N GLU A 102 -8.63 2.27 2.44
CA GLU A 102 -8.17 0.88 2.46
C GLU A 102 -7.14 0.60 3.56
N PHE A 103 -6.39 1.62 3.97
CA PHE A 103 -5.37 1.50 5.02
C PHE A 103 -5.90 1.74 6.44
N LYS A 104 -7.23 1.91 6.59
CA LYS A 104 -7.87 2.18 7.88
C LYS A 104 -8.54 0.92 8.43
N LYS A 105 -9.16 1.03 9.61
CA LYS A 105 -9.99 -0.03 10.24
C LYS A 105 -9.24 -1.36 10.39
N CYS A 106 -9.50 -2.33 9.50
CA CYS A 106 -8.96 -3.69 9.64
C CYS A 106 -7.42 -3.73 9.59
N LEU A 107 -6.80 -2.93 8.71
CA LEU A 107 -5.34 -2.82 8.67
C LEU A 107 -4.81 -2.18 9.96
N ASP A 108 -5.40 -1.06 10.41
CA ASP A 108 -5.02 -0.40 11.67
C ASP A 108 -5.12 -1.35 12.87
N GLN A 109 -6.17 -2.18 12.91
CA GLN A 109 -6.35 -3.18 13.97
C GLN A 109 -5.24 -4.25 13.92
N LEU A 110 -4.94 -4.78 12.74
CA LEU A 110 -3.88 -5.76 12.55
C LEU A 110 -2.51 -5.20 12.97
N LEU A 111 -2.19 -3.96 12.57
CA LEU A 111 -0.93 -3.31 12.92
C LEU A 111 -0.82 -3.11 14.44
N LYS A 112 -1.89 -2.62 15.09
CA LYS A 112 -1.94 -2.43 16.55
C LYS A 112 -1.76 -3.77 17.30
N GLN A 113 -2.41 -4.84 16.86
CA GLN A 113 -2.28 -6.18 17.47
C GLN A 113 -0.85 -6.72 17.40
N ASN A 114 -0.09 -6.32 16.38
CA ASN A 114 1.29 -6.75 16.18
C ASN A 114 2.34 -5.70 16.65
N ASN A 115 1.92 -4.65 17.38
CA ASN A 115 2.78 -3.55 17.84
C ASN A 115 3.55 -2.84 16.71
N ILE A 116 2.96 -2.78 15.51
CA ILE A 116 3.53 -2.12 14.34
C ILE A 116 3.03 -0.68 14.30
N THR A 117 3.95 0.29 14.21
CA THR A 117 3.61 1.71 14.10
C THR A 117 3.07 2.02 12.70
N HIS A 118 1.91 2.66 12.62
CA HIS A 118 1.32 3.09 11.34
C HIS A 118 1.54 4.58 11.12
N TYR A 119 2.40 4.93 10.17
CA TYR A 119 2.59 6.30 9.70
C TYR A 119 1.83 6.56 8.40
N HIS A 120 1.29 7.77 8.30
CA HIS A 120 0.70 8.26 7.06
C HIS A 120 1.56 9.37 6.44
N THR A 121 1.63 9.40 5.11
CA THR A 121 2.27 10.49 4.38
C THR A 121 1.48 11.80 4.55
N TYR A 122 2.18 12.94 4.43
CA TYR A 122 1.50 14.22 4.40
C TYR A 122 0.72 14.37 3.07
N PRO A 123 -0.46 15.01 3.11
CA PRO A 123 -1.20 15.31 1.89
C PRO A 123 -0.32 16.10 0.89
N LYS A 124 -0.39 15.76 -0.38
CA LYS A 124 0.33 16.44 -1.47
C LYS A 124 1.88 16.41 -1.33
N THR A 125 2.42 15.35 -0.74
CA THR A 125 3.87 15.20 -0.55
C THR A 125 4.35 13.86 -1.16
N PRO A 126 4.38 13.71 -2.50
CA PRO A 126 4.70 12.44 -3.18
C PRO A 126 6.07 11.89 -2.79
N LYS A 127 7.07 12.73 -2.60
CA LYS A 127 8.43 12.31 -2.20
C LYS A 127 8.49 11.44 -0.94
N MET A 128 7.45 11.44 -0.11
CA MET A 128 7.43 10.64 1.12
C MET A 128 7.19 9.14 0.87
N ASN A 129 6.62 8.76 -0.28
CA ASN A 129 6.40 7.36 -0.69
C ASN A 129 7.14 7.01 -2.00
N ALA A 130 8.20 7.75 -2.32
CA ALA A 130 8.94 7.64 -3.59
C ALA A 130 9.40 6.21 -3.91
N HIS A 131 9.72 5.41 -2.88
CA HIS A 131 10.14 4.01 -3.08
C HIS A 131 8.98 3.13 -3.57
N CYS A 132 7.78 3.32 -3.00
CA CYS A 132 6.59 2.62 -3.45
C CYS A 132 6.16 3.08 -4.85
N GLU A 133 6.19 4.39 -5.10
CA GLU A 133 5.89 4.98 -6.41
C GLU A 133 6.86 4.45 -7.49
N SER A 134 8.17 4.39 -7.19
CA SER A 134 9.18 3.85 -8.09
C SER A 134 8.95 2.35 -8.37
N PHE A 135 8.65 1.55 -7.33
CA PHE A 135 8.31 0.15 -7.52
C PHE A 135 7.01 -0.02 -8.33
N ASN A 136 5.99 0.77 -8.02
CA ASN A 136 4.71 0.74 -8.75
C ASN A 136 4.87 1.12 -10.23
N GLY A 137 5.76 2.06 -10.55
CA GLY A 137 6.14 2.37 -11.94
C GLY A 137 6.79 1.16 -12.61
N THR A 138 7.83 0.61 -11.99
CA THR A 138 8.57 -0.55 -12.51
C THR A 138 7.69 -1.76 -12.74
N ILE A 139 6.89 -2.17 -11.76
CA ILE A 139 6.02 -3.34 -11.91
C ILE A 139 4.94 -3.14 -12.98
N GLN A 140 4.46 -1.90 -13.17
CA GLN A 140 3.52 -1.59 -14.24
C GLN A 140 4.18 -1.75 -15.61
N GLU A 141 5.33 -1.13 -15.83
CA GLU A 141 6.03 -1.15 -17.11
C GLU A 141 6.59 -2.55 -17.46
N GLU A 142 7.21 -3.22 -16.50
CA GLU A 142 7.90 -4.49 -16.75
C GLU A 142 6.95 -5.70 -16.73
N PHE A 143 5.79 -5.63 -16.07
CA PHE A 143 4.93 -6.79 -15.88
C PHE A 143 3.44 -6.53 -16.13
N VAL A 144 2.83 -5.58 -15.41
CA VAL A 144 1.36 -5.44 -15.39
C VAL A 144 0.81 -5.09 -16.78
N ASP A 145 1.44 -4.16 -17.49
CA ASP A 145 0.98 -3.69 -18.80
C ASP A 145 1.16 -4.77 -19.86
N TYR A 146 2.17 -5.63 -19.73
CA TYR A 146 2.35 -6.79 -20.60
C TYR A 146 1.26 -7.86 -20.38
N TYR A 147 0.91 -8.12 -19.12
CA TYR A 147 -0.10 -9.14 -18.75
C TYR A 147 -1.48 -8.54 -18.43
N VAL A 148 -1.80 -7.33 -18.91
CA VAL A 148 -3.05 -6.64 -18.56
C VAL A 148 -4.31 -7.43 -18.94
N ASN A 149 -4.30 -8.16 -20.06
CA ASN A 149 -5.41 -9.02 -20.44
C ASN A 149 -5.63 -10.13 -19.41
N LEU A 150 -4.56 -10.81 -19.02
CA LEU A 150 -4.61 -11.88 -18.03
C LEU A 150 -5.08 -11.38 -16.65
N LEU A 151 -4.72 -10.16 -16.27
CA LEU A 151 -5.18 -9.50 -15.04
C LEU A 151 -6.72 -9.48 -14.96
N PHE A 152 -7.39 -9.20 -16.08
CA PHE A 152 -8.85 -9.11 -16.13
C PHE A 152 -9.55 -10.44 -16.43
N ASP A 153 -8.89 -11.34 -17.15
CA ASP A 153 -9.48 -12.59 -17.64
C ASP A 153 -9.28 -13.73 -16.63
N ASP A 154 -8.09 -13.88 -16.05
CA ASP A 154 -7.74 -14.91 -15.06
C ASP A 154 -6.75 -14.37 -14.02
N THR A 155 -7.30 -13.77 -12.98
CA THR A 155 -6.50 -13.16 -11.89
C THR A 155 -5.62 -14.19 -11.17
N THR A 156 -6.02 -15.46 -11.11
CA THR A 156 -5.24 -16.53 -10.47
C THR A 156 -3.95 -16.78 -11.24
N LYS A 157 -4.05 -17.02 -12.55
CA LYS A 157 -2.87 -17.17 -13.43
C LYS A 157 -2.02 -15.92 -13.48
N PHE A 158 -2.64 -14.72 -13.42
CA PHE A 158 -1.89 -13.49 -13.32
C PHE A 158 -1.04 -13.47 -12.04
N ASN A 159 -1.61 -13.83 -10.89
CA ASN A 159 -0.88 -13.86 -9.61
C ASN A 159 0.23 -14.92 -9.58
N GLU A 160 0.06 -16.07 -10.24
CA GLU A 160 1.13 -17.06 -10.39
C GLU A 160 2.34 -16.48 -11.16
N LYS A 161 2.08 -15.78 -12.28
CA LYS A 161 3.14 -15.10 -13.04
C LYS A 161 3.73 -13.91 -12.28
N LEU A 162 2.90 -13.18 -11.55
CA LEU A 162 3.35 -12.08 -10.70
C LEU A 162 4.31 -12.57 -9.61
N SER A 163 4.01 -13.71 -8.99
CA SER A 163 4.89 -14.35 -8.00
C SER A 163 6.27 -14.68 -8.59
N GLN A 164 6.33 -15.24 -9.81
CA GLN A 164 7.58 -15.53 -10.51
C GLN A 164 8.36 -14.23 -10.84
N TYR A 165 7.65 -13.18 -11.26
CA TYR A 165 8.28 -11.88 -11.50
C TYR A 165 8.84 -11.27 -10.20
N LEU A 166 8.12 -11.35 -9.09
CA LEU A 166 8.59 -10.84 -7.80
C LEU A 166 9.80 -11.62 -7.27
N GLU A 167 9.86 -12.95 -7.50
CA GLU A 167 11.05 -13.73 -7.20
C GLU A 167 12.26 -13.22 -7.99
N PHE A 168 12.11 -13.01 -9.30
CA PHE A 168 13.15 -12.39 -10.12
C PHE A 168 13.52 -10.99 -9.62
N TYR A 169 12.53 -10.15 -9.34
CA TYR A 169 12.72 -8.78 -8.86
C TYR A 169 13.52 -8.74 -7.55
N ASN A 170 13.19 -9.60 -6.61
CA ASN A 170 13.79 -9.61 -5.28
C ASN A 170 15.18 -10.29 -5.24
N THR A 171 15.51 -11.17 -6.21
CA THR A 171 16.71 -12.00 -6.12
C THR A 171 17.75 -11.74 -7.23
N LYS A 172 17.31 -11.32 -8.41
CA LYS A 172 18.18 -11.23 -9.59
C LYS A 172 18.25 -9.84 -10.20
N ARG A 173 17.21 -9.01 -9.99
CA ARG A 173 17.20 -7.65 -10.53
C ARG A 173 18.22 -6.78 -9.80
N VAL A 174 19.05 -6.09 -10.57
CA VAL A 174 19.98 -5.10 -10.00
C VAL A 174 19.20 -3.87 -9.55
N HIS A 175 19.28 -3.55 -8.28
CA HIS A 175 18.71 -2.32 -7.72
C HIS A 175 19.83 -1.29 -7.59
N TYR A 176 19.75 -0.23 -8.38
CA TYR A 176 20.65 0.91 -8.19
C TYR A 176 20.24 1.62 -6.90
N ALA A 177 21.14 1.60 -5.90
CA ALA A 177 21.02 2.47 -4.74
C ALA A 177 21.36 3.90 -5.19
N PHE A 178 20.42 4.81 -5.00
CA PHE A 178 20.67 6.24 -5.19
C PHE A 178 21.22 6.82 -3.89
#